data_a58299e0169e005f3f044fd8b9a380a5
#
_entry.id   a58299e0169e005f3f044fd8b9a380a5
#
_cell.length_a   1.000
_cell.length_b   1.000
_cell.length_c   1.000
_cell.angle_alpha   90.00
_cell.angle_beta   90.00
_cell.angle_gamma   90.00
#
_symmetry.space_group_name_H-M   'P 1'
#
loop_
_entity.id
_entity.type
_entity.pdbx_description
1 polymer ?
#
loop_
_entity_poly.entity_id
_entity_poly.type
_entity_poly.pdbx_seq_one_letter_code
_entity_poly.pdbx_strand_id
1 'polypeptide(L)'
;MTRRLCEVWQIGRIGYAEALDLQNRLANEPDGADRLLLLEHPHTYTLGSSARDEHLLMPPEERERLGIEVFKADRGGDITYHGPGQLVGYPIIHLQRDTLRTDFIGYVRNLEQVIIATLADYGIPARPIKGLTGVWVDTPGARSSHRESKIAAIGVRINVRAVTKHGFALNLNSDLSYFDGIIPCGIRDKGVTGLAALLGAPVDETEIMRRLIGHFGDVFEYDEMLIKQPAIYDQLDGG
;
A
#
# COMPACT_ATOMS: atom_id res chain seq x y z
N MET A 1 -28.65 -13.12 7.16
CA MET A 1 -27.32 -12.94 6.54
C MET A 1 -26.34 -12.66 7.66
N THR A 2 -25.19 -13.29 7.68
CA THR A 2 -24.15 -13.02 8.69
C THR A 2 -23.54 -11.65 8.37
N ARG A 3 -23.49 -10.76 9.38
CA ARG A 3 -22.91 -9.42 9.24
C ARG A 3 -21.42 -9.54 8.93
N ARG A 4 -20.96 -8.83 7.89
CA ARG A 4 -19.56 -8.83 7.47
C ARG A 4 -18.80 -7.70 8.17
N LEU A 5 -17.80 -8.06 8.95
CA LEU A 5 -17.01 -7.14 9.75
C LEU A 5 -15.56 -7.12 9.26
N CYS A 6 -14.93 -5.95 9.27
CA CYS A 6 -13.50 -5.80 9.08
C CYS A 6 -12.89 -5.01 10.24
N GLU A 7 -11.86 -5.56 10.87
CA GLU A 7 -11.09 -4.81 11.86
C GLU A 7 -10.11 -3.89 11.15
N VAL A 8 -10.07 -2.63 11.54
CA VAL A 8 -9.09 -1.65 11.06
C VAL A 8 -8.06 -1.39 12.15
N TRP A 9 -6.83 -1.77 11.91
CA TRP A 9 -5.74 -1.57 12.84
C TRP A 9 -4.89 -0.37 12.42
N GLN A 10 -4.96 0.72 13.17
CA GLN A 10 -4.13 1.91 12.98
C GLN A 10 -2.84 1.74 13.79
N ILE A 11 -1.77 1.34 13.12
CA ILE A 11 -0.53 0.86 13.74
C ILE A 11 0.48 2.00 13.98
N GLY A 12 0.43 3.05 13.16
CA GLY A 12 1.46 4.08 13.14
C GLY A 12 2.72 3.62 12.41
N ARG A 13 3.90 4.11 12.81
CA ARG A 13 5.15 3.77 12.14
C ARG A 13 5.78 2.51 12.70
N ILE A 14 6.04 1.52 11.84
CA ILE A 14 6.58 0.20 12.20
C ILE A 14 7.63 -0.24 11.17
N GLY A 15 8.66 -0.97 11.61
CA GLY A 15 9.67 -1.58 10.73
C GLY A 15 9.05 -2.55 9.72
N TYR A 16 9.67 -2.65 8.53
CA TYR A 16 9.11 -3.51 7.47
C TYR A 16 9.12 -4.99 7.87
N ALA A 17 10.19 -5.47 8.52
CA ALA A 17 10.30 -6.86 8.98
C ALA A 17 9.20 -7.19 10.01
N GLU A 18 9.00 -6.32 11.00
CA GLU A 18 7.98 -6.48 12.03
C GLU A 18 6.56 -6.51 11.43
N ALA A 19 6.29 -5.61 10.48
CA ALA A 19 5.00 -5.59 9.78
C ALA A 19 4.80 -6.84 8.93
N LEU A 20 5.85 -7.38 8.31
CA LEU A 20 5.77 -8.63 7.55
C LEU A 20 5.50 -9.83 8.45
N ASP A 21 6.14 -9.89 9.62
CA ASP A 21 5.91 -10.93 10.62
C ASP A 21 4.47 -10.87 11.17
N LEU A 22 3.96 -9.67 11.44
CA LEU A 22 2.57 -9.46 11.82
C LEU A 22 1.61 -9.98 10.73
N GLN A 23 1.81 -9.60 9.48
CA GLN A 23 1.02 -10.10 8.35
C GLN A 23 1.04 -11.63 8.24
N ASN A 24 2.22 -12.24 8.39
CA ASN A 24 2.38 -13.70 8.32
C ASN A 24 1.60 -14.40 9.43
N ARG A 25 1.63 -13.88 10.65
CA ARG A 25 0.85 -14.42 11.77
C ARG A 25 -0.65 -14.33 11.50
N LEU A 26 -1.13 -13.13 11.18
CA LEU A 26 -2.55 -12.88 10.92
C LEU A 26 -3.09 -13.69 9.73
N ALA A 27 -2.31 -13.80 8.66
CA ALA A 27 -2.70 -14.59 7.48
C ALA A 27 -2.73 -16.12 7.73
N ASN A 28 -2.11 -16.57 8.82
CA ASN A 28 -2.09 -17.98 9.20
C ASN A 28 -3.05 -18.31 10.37
N GLU A 29 -3.74 -17.34 10.93
CA GLU A 29 -4.76 -17.58 11.95
C GLU A 29 -5.88 -18.45 11.38
N PRO A 30 -6.23 -19.57 12.04
CA PRO A 30 -7.43 -20.31 11.69
C PRO A 30 -8.66 -19.42 11.96
N ASP A 31 -9.56 -19.31 10.98
CA ASP A 31 -10.79 -18.52 11.11
C ASP A 31 -10.59 -17.05 11.53
N GLY A 32 -9.41 -16.48 11.29
CA GLY A 32 -9.07 -15.09 11.60
C GLY A 32 -10.09 -14.11 11.00
N ALA A 33 -10.33 -13.00 11.68
CA ALA A 33 -11.15 -11.90 11.15
C ALA A 33 -10.49 -11.26 9.93
N ASP A 34 -11.30 -10.69 9.03
CA ASP A 34 -10.77 -9.82 8.00
C ASP A 34 -10.23 -8.53 8.64
N ARG A 35 -9.02 -8.11 8.23
CA ARG A 35 -8.34 -6.95 8.82
C ARG A 35 -7.77 -6.04 7.74
N LEU A 36 -7.81 -4.74 8.01
CA LEU A 36 -7.09 -3.72 7.26
C LEU A 36 -6.05 -3.10 8.19
N LEU A 37 -4.77 -3.37 7.95
CA LEU A 37 -3.66 -2.74 8.68
C LEU A 37 -3.30 -1.43 7.98
N LEU A 38 -3.33 -0.31 8.67
CA LEU A 38 -2.92 1.02 8.18
C LEU A 38 -1.71 1.49 8.98
N LEU A 39 -0.63 1.81 8.28
CA LEU A 39 0.66 2.07 8.88
C LEU A 39 1.55 2.94 7.98
N GLU A 40 2.71 3.33 8.51
CA GLU A 40 3.86 3.84 7.78
C GLU A 40 5.10 2.97 8.02
N HIS A 41 6.06 3.01 7.11
CA HIS A 41 7.38 2.44 7.31
C HIS A 41 8.46 3.53 7.47
N PRO A 42 9.59 3.24 8.15
CA PRO A 42 10.84 3.96 7.94
C PRO A 42 11.27 3.89 6.47
N HIS A 43 12.30 4.64 6.09
CA HIS A 43 12.83 4.60 4.73
C HIS A 43 13.25 3.18 4.33
N THR A 44 12.56 2.59 3.36
CA THR A 44 12.70 1.18 3.00
C THR A 44 12.51 0.99 1.51
N TYR A 45 13.44 0.27 0.86
CA TYR A 45 13.24 -0.29 -0.46
C TYR A 45 12.80 -1.75 -0.35
N THR A 46 11.74 -2.12 -1.05
CA THR A 46 11.28 -3.52 -1.10
C THR A 46 11.34 -4.06 -2.51
N LEU A 47 12.00 -5.21 -2.68
CA LEU A 47 12.15 -5.93 -3.95
C LEU A 47 11.10 -7.03 -4.01
N GLY A 48 10.11 -6.88 -4.90
CA GLY A 48 9.07 -7.88 -5.14
C GLY A 48 9.57 -9.05 -6.00
N SER A 49 8.67 -9.98 -6.32
CA SER A 49 9.00 -11.23 -7.03
C SER A 49 9.54 -11.06 -8.45
N SER A 50 9.33 -9.92 -9.09
CA SER A 50 9.87 -9.58 -10.41
C SER A 50 10.96 -8.51 -10.37
N ALA A 51 11.48 -8.20 -9.18
CA ALA A 51 12.53 -7.20 -9.02
C ALA A 51 13.83 -7.65 -9.65
N ARG A 52 14.54 -6.70 -10.26
CA ARG A 52 15.88 -6.87 -10.79
C ARG A 52 16.85 -6.02 -9.98
N ASP A 53 18.02 -6.56 -9.67
CA ASP A 53 19.03 -5.83 -8.88
C ASP A 53 19.46 -4.53 -9.56
N GLU A 54 19.46 -4.47 -10.90
CA GLU A 54 19.74 -3.28 -11.71
C GLU A 54 18.72 -2.13 -11.54
N HIS A 55 17.55 -2.39 -10.94
CA HIS A 55 16.56 -1.38 -10.63
C HIS A 55 16.80 -0.69 -9.27
N LEU A 56 17.75 -1.17 -8.48
CA LEU A 56 18.23 -0.50 -7.26
C LEU A 56 19.47 0.35 -7.63
N LEU A 57 19.22 1.63 -7.88
CA LEU A 57 20.25 2.56 -8.37
C LEU A 57 21.11 3.14 -7.25
N MET A 58 20.52 3.36 -6.08
CA MET A 58 21.20 4.00 -4.94
C MET A 58 22.32 3.10 -4.40
N PRO A 59 23.57 3.59 -4.32
CA PRO A 59 24.70 2.81 -3.81
C PRO A 59 24.53 2.41 -2.33
N PRO A 60 25.16 1.32 -1.88
CA PRO A 60 25.07 0.87 -0.49
C PRO A 60 25.45 1.94 0.53
N GLU A 61 26.54 2.68 0.30
CA GLU A 61 27.04 3.72 1.21
C GLU A 61 26.02 4.86 1.38
N GLU A 62 25.31 5.21 0.31
CA GLU A 62 24.28 6.23 0.34
C GLU A 62 23.04 5.75 1.10
N ARG A 63 22.63 4.50 0.90
CA ARG A 63 21.51 3.88 1.64
C ARG A 63 21.81 3.82 3.12
N GLU A 64 23.03 3.42 3.50
CA GLU A 64 23.46 3.40 4.90
C GLU A 64 23.45 4.81 5.51
N ARG A 65 23.99 5.81 4.81
CA ARG A 65 24.00 7.22 5.23
C ARG A 65 22.59 7.79 5.44
N LEU A 66 21.61 7.37 4.63
CA LEU A 66 20.21 7.82 4.67
C LEU A 66 19.34 6.93 5.57
N GLY A 67 19.90 5.85 6.16
CA GLY A 67 19.16 4.92 7.00
C GLY A 67 18.09 4.14 6.23
N ILE A 68 18.35 3.83 4.94
CA ILE A 68 17.42 3.10 4.08
C ILE A 68 17.69 1.61 4.18
N GLU A 69 16.71 0.86 4.64
CA GLU A 69 16.75 -0.60 4.65
C GLU A 69 16.30 -1.19 3.30
N VAL A 70 16.78 -2.39 2.99
CA VAL A 70 16.41 -3.10 1.76
C VAL A 70 15.93 -4.50 2.09
N PHE A 71 14.71 -4.83 1.67
CA PHE A 71 14.09 -6.13 1.91
C PHE A 71 13.68 -6.82 0.61
N LYS A 72 13.90 -8.13 0.52
CA LYS A 72 13.22 -8.99 -0.45
C LYS A 72 11.85 -9.35 0.09
N ALA A 73 10.81 -9.08 -0.72
CA ALA A 73 9.42 -9.29 -0.36
C ALA A 73 8.76 -10.32 -1.27
N ASP A 74 7.86 -11.13 -0.72
CA ASP A 74 7.11 -12.15 -1.47
C ASP A 74 5.87 -11.59 -2.19
N ARG A 75 5.70 -10.25 -2.23
CA ARG A 75 4.66 -9.58 -3.00
C ARG A 75 4.92 -9.63 -4.50
N GLY A 76 3.87 -9.48 -5.29
CA GLY A 76 3.99 -9.24 -6.73
C GLY A 76 4.65 -7.89 -7.04
N GLY A 77 5.10 -7.74 -8.30
CA GLY A 77 5.73 -6.53 -8.81
C GLY A 77 7.24 -6.46 -8.58
N ASP A 78 7.81 -5.32 -8.94
CA ASP A 78 9.22 -5.00 -8.93
C ASP A 78 9.62 -4.24 -7.64
N ILE A 79 10.66 -3.41 -7.71
CA ILE A 79 11.12 -2.57 -6.61
C ILE A 79 10.18 -1.39 -6.36
N THR A 80 9.99 -1.04 -5.09
CA THR A 80 9.33 0.21 -4.68
C THR A 80 9.97 0.77 -3.42
N TYR A 81 9.60 2.01 -3.08
CA TYR A 81 9.99 2.72 -1.87
C TYR A 81 8.83 2.83 -0.91
N HIS A 82 9.14 2.72 0.38
CA HIS A 82 8.27 3.08 1.49
C HIS A 82 9.00 4.07 2.40
N GLY A 83 8.25 5.01 3.00
CA GLY A 83 8.82 5.97 3.92
C GLY A 83 7.79 6.87 4.59
N PRO A 84 8.23 7.78 5.48
CA PRO A 84 7.38 8.73 6.17
C PRO A 84 6.49 9.54 5.20
N GLY A 85 5.25 9.79 5.61
CA GLY A 85 4.25 10.48 4.78
C GLY A 85 3.63 9.61 3.69
N GLN A 86 3.90 8.30 3.67
CA GLN A 86 3.27 7.34 2.76
C GLN A 86 2.33 6.44 3.56
N LEU A 87 1.03 6.51 3.27
CA LEU A 87 0.04 5.63 3.88
C LEU A 87 0.12 4.23 3.25
N VAL A 88 0.50 3.25 4.06
CA VAL A 88 0.55 1.85 3.66
C VAL A 88 -0.67 1.12 4.20
N GLY A 89 -1.35 0.36 3.35
CA GLY A 89 -2.49 -0.47 3.71
C GLY A 89 -2.23 -1.93 3.36
N TYR A 90 -2.32 -2.80 4.38
CA TYR A 90 -2.20 -4.24 4.22
C TYR A 90 -3.52 -4.94 4.59
N PRO A 91 -4.40 -5.22 3.60
CA PRO A 91 -5.59 -6.02 3.86
C PRO A 91 -5.21 -7.49 4.04
N ILE A 92 -5.59 -8.05 5.18
CA ILE A 92 -5.49 -9.47 5.50
C ILE A 92 -6.90 -10.04 5.45
N ILE A 93 -7.33 -10.48 4.28
CA ILE A 93 -8.72 -10.88 3.98
C ILE A 93 -8.75 -12.29 3.42
N HIS A 94 -9.75 -13.06 3.81
CA HIS A 94 -9.97 -14.40 3.30
C HIS A 94 -10.88 -14.35 2.06
N LEU A 95 -10.31 -14.46 0.87
CA LEU A 95 -11.04 -14.29 -0.41
C LEU A 95 -12.09 -15.37 -0.69
N GLN A 96 -11.97 -16.57 -0.10
CA GLN A 96 -12.91 -17.68 -0.33
C GLN A 96 -14.15 -17.63 0.57
N ARG A 97 -14.22 -16.75 1.56
CA ARG A 97 -15.41 -16.61 2.41
C ARG A 97 -16.60 -16.03 1.65
N ASP A 98 -16.32 -15.43 0.49
CA ASP A 98 -17.33 -14.82 -0.36
C ASP A 98 -17.07 -15.23 -1.81
N THR A 99 -18.07 -15.85 -2.44
CA THR A 99 -17.99 -16.36 -3.82
C THR A 99 -17.72 -15.28 -4.88
N LEU A 100 -17.92 -14.00 -4.54
CA LEU A 100 -17.65 -12.86 -5.43
C LEU A 100 -16.16 -12.43 -5.44
N ARG A 101 -15.30 -13.00 -4.59
CA ARG A 101 -13.94 -12.47 -4.33
C ARG A 101 -12.81 -13.46 -4.54
N THR A 102 -13.03 -14.58 -5.20
CA THR A 102 -11.98 -15.54 -5.55
C THR A 102 -11.08 -15.06 -6.71
N ASP A 103 -11.45 -13.95 -7.36
CA ASP A 103 -10.69 -13.38 -8.47
C ASP A 103 -9.58 -12.45 -7.97
N PHE A 104 -8.32 -12.87 -8.16
CA PHE A 104 -7.14 -12.05 -7.87
C PHE A 104 -7.18 -10.69 -8.59
N ILE A 105 -7.62 -10.68 -9.85
CA ILE A 105 -7.70 -9.44 -10.64
C ILE A 105 -8.76 -8.52 -10.06
N GLY A 106 -9.92 -9.06 -9.72
CA GLY A 106 -11.00 -8.32 -9.07
C GLY A 106 -10.56 -7.72 -7.74
N TYR A 107 -9.81 -8.48 -6.92
CA TYR A 107 -9.24 -7.98 -5.67
C TYR A 107 -8.33 -6.76 -5.88
N VAL A 108 -7.38 -6.85 -6.83
CA VAL A 108 -6.50 -5.72 -7.16
C VAL A 108 -7.31 -4.51 -7.66
N ARG A 109 -8.33 -4.72 -8.50
CA ARG A 109 -9.21 -3.66 -8.97
C ARG A 109 -10.02 -2.99 -7.85
N ASN A 110 -10.44 -3.76 -6.86
CA ASN A 110 -11.10 -3.21 -5.68
C ASN A 110 -10.14 -2.30 -4.89
N LEU A 111 -8.87 -2.70 -4.70
CA LEU A 111 -7.87 -1.84 -4.07
C LEU A 111 -7.64 -0.53 -4.87
N GLU A 112 -7.54 -0.62 -6.19
CA GLU A 112 -7.45 0.56 -7.05
C GLU A 112 -8.69 1.45 -6.87
N GLN A 113 -9.89 0.88 -6.84
CA GLN A 113 -11.14 1.62 -6.69
C GLN A 113 -11.25 2.34 -5.33
N VAL A 114 -10.82 1.71 -4.23
CA VAL A 114 -10.75 2.36 -2.90
C VAL A 114 -9.91 3.63 -2.97
N ILE A 115 -8.72 3.53 -3.55
CA ILE A 115 -7.80 4.66 -3.64
C ILE A 115 -8.34 5.74 -4.58
N ILE A 116 -8.91 5.36 -5.73
CA ILE A 116 -9.53 6.29 -6.69
C ILE A 116 -10.67 7.06 -6.03
N ALA A 117 -11.55 6.37 -5.30
CA ALA A 117 -12.65 7.01 -4.58
C ALA A 117 -12.14 7.97 -3.49
N THR A 118 -11.10 7.57 -2.75
CA THR A 118 -10.45 8.44 -1.75
C THR A 118 -9.88 9.71 -2.39
N LEU A 119 -9.22 9.60 -3.54
CA LEU A 119 -8.63 10.74 -4.25
C LEU A 119 -9.72 11.65 -4.86
N ALA A 120 -10.85 11.08 -5.28
CA ALA A 120 -11.98 11.83 -5.80
C ALA A 120 -12.58 12.79 -4.76
N ASP A 121 -12.55 12.44 -3.46
CA ASP A 121 -12.98 13.33 -2.37
C ASP A 121 -12.14 14.62 -2.29
N TYR A 122 -10.94 14.61 -2.86
CA TYR A 122 -10.02 15.76 -2.94
C TYR A 122 -10.01 16.41 -4.33
N GLY A 123 -10.94 16.01 -5.21
CA GLY A 123 -11.04 16.54 -6.56
C GLY A 123 -9.90 16.09 -7.49
N ILE A 124 -9.18 15.03 -7.15
CA ILE A 124 -8.09 14.47 -7.95
C ILE A 124 -8.62 13.35 -8.84
N PRO A 125 -8.72 13.55 -10.18
CA PRO A 125 -9.11 12.50 -11.10
C PRO A 125 -7.98 11.46 -11.23
N ALA A 126 -8.25 10.27 -10.75
CA ALA A 126 -7.30 9.16 -10.77
C ALA A 126 -7.89 7.96 -11.52
N ARG A 127 -7.02 7.11 -12.07
CA ARG A 127 -7.44 5.95 -12.88
C ARG A 127 -6.44 4.80 -12.83
N PRO A 128 -6.87 3.57 -13.12
CA PRO A 128 -5.94 2.49 -13.44
C PRO A 128 -5.39 2.67 -14.87
N ILE A 129 -4.21 2.12 -15.13
CA ILE A 129 -3.66 1.97 -16.49
C ILE A 129 -3.59 0.48 -16.81
N LYS A 130 -4.12 0.07 -17.97
CA LYS A 130 -4.10 -1.33 -18.40
C LYS A 130 -2.66 -1.85 -18.48
N GLY A 131 -2.38 -2.94 -17.77
CA GLY A 131 -1.05 -3.56 -17.72
C GLY A 131 -0.09 -2.95 -16.71
N LEU A 132 -0.46 -1.85 -16.04
CA LEU A 132 0.37 -1.17 -15.04
C LEU A 132 -0.37 -1.07 -13.71
N THR A 133 -0.20 -2.07 -12.85
CA THR A 133 -0.85 -2.12 -11.53
C THR A 133 -0.54 -0.88 -10.68
N GLY A 134 -1.57 -0.33 -10.02
CA GLY A 134 -1.50 0.87 -9.19
C GLY A 134 -2.45 1.96 -9.67
N VAL A 135 -2.45 3.08 -8.96
CA VAL A 135 -3.33 4.22 -9.27
C VAL A 135 -2.50 5.37 -9.84
N TRP A 136 -3.01 5.95 -10.92
CA TRP A 136 -2.31 6.92 -11.74
C TRP A 136 -3.12 8.20 -11.89
N VAL A 137 -2.41 9.31 -11.99
CA VAL A 137 -2.96 10.64 -12.22
C VAL A 137 -2.23 11.34 -13.35
N ASP A 138 -2.91 12.29 -14.02
CA ASP A 138 -2.27 13.16 -14.98
C ASP A 138 -1.56 14.30 -14.22
N THR A 139 -0.29 14.55 -14.56
CA THR A 139 0.54 15.60 -13.97
C THR A 139 1.06 16.56 -15.05
N PRO A 140 0.17 17.35 -15.68
CA PRO A 140 0.59 18.31 -16.69
C PRO A 140 1.47 19.40 -16.03
N GLY A 141 2.68 19.60 -16.56
CA GLY A 141 3.60 20.63 -16.06
C GLY A 141 4.43 20.26 -14.83
N ALA A 142 4.40 19.00 -14.39
CA ALA A 142 5.31 18.50 -13.36
C ALA A 142 6.77 18.65 -13.82
N ARG A 143 7.71 18.75 -12.84
CA ARG A 143 9.16 18.74 -13.09
C ARG A 143 9.66 17.52 -13.88
N SER A 144 8.85 16.44 -13.93
CA SER A 144 9.09 15.27 -14.78
C SER A 144 8.47 15.50 -16.16
N SER A 145 9.18 15.10 -17.21
CA SER A 145 8.70 15.06 -18.60
C SER A 145 7.50 14.13 -18.81
N HIS A 146 6.99 13.53 -17.75
CA HIS A 146 5.97 12.49 -17.78
C HIS A 146 4.58 13.10 -17.56
N ARG A 147 3.67 12.79 -18.50
CA ARG A 147 2.27 13.23 -18.41
C ARG A 147 1.47 12.47 -17.35
N GLU A 148 1.92 11.26 -17.01
CA GLU A 148 1.24 10.34 -16.09
C GLU A 148 2.19 9.98 -14.95
N SER A 149 1.69 10.07 -13.72
CA SER A 149 2.46 9.73 -12.52
C SER A 149 1.69 8.77 -11.64
N LYS A 150 2.41 7.82 -11.05
CA LYS A 150 1.84 6.90 -10.07
C LYS A 150 1.72 7.61 -8.72
N ILE A 151 0.51 7.65 -8.17
CA ILE A 151 0.26 8.17 -6.83
C ILE A 151 0.18 7.06 -5.79
N ALA A 152 -0.23 5.85 -6.20
CA ALA A 152 -0.23 4.69 -5.32
C ALA A 152 0.30 3.45 -6.03
N ALA A 153 1.21 2.75 -5.37
CA ALA A 153 1.69 1.44 -5.76
C ALA A 153 0.83 0.34 -5.13
N ILE A 154 0.61 -0.76 -5.86
CA ILE A 154 -0.09 -1.94 -5.37
C ILE A 154 0.75 -3.17 -5.69
N GLY A 155 1.03 -3.97 -4.65
CA GLY A 155 1.71 -5.24 -4.77
C GLY A 155 1.18 -6.19 -3.72
N VAL A 156 0.55 -7.29 -4.13
CA VAL A 156 -0.16 -8.21 -3.23
C VAL A 156 0.37 -9.63 -3.34
N ARG A 157 0.08 -10.42 -2.33
CA ARG A 157 0.26 -11.86 -2.28
C ARG A 157 -1.01 -12.51 -1.77
N ILE A 158 -1.38 -13.68 -2.31
CA ILE A 158 -2.40 -14.56 -1.74
C ILE A 158 -1.70 -15.85 -1.35
N ASN A 159 -1.90 -16.29 -0.10
CA ASN A 159 -1.34 -17.53 0.39
C ASN A 159 -2.18 -18.75 -0.05
N VAL A 160 -1.74 -19.96 0.29
CA VAL A 160 -2.43 -21.22 -0.05
C VAL A 160 -3.81 -21.37 0.60
N ARG A 161 -4.11 -20.56 1.62
CA ARG A 161 -5.43 -20.53 2.28
C ARG A 161 -6.35 -19.46 1.69
N ALA A 162 -5.98 -18.88 0.57
CA ALA A 162 -6.66 -17.75 -0.06
C ALA A 162 -6.76 -16.49 0.82
N VAL A 163 -5.80 -16.29 1.73
CA VAL A 163 -5.68 -15.07 2.54
C VAL A 163 -4.68 -14.13 1.89
N THR A 164 -5.05 -12.85 1.80
CA THR A 164 -4.22 -11.79 1.21
C THR A 164 -3.14 -11.31 2.17
N LYS A 165 -2.00 -10.87 1.62
CA LYS A 165 -0.91 -10.16 2.29
C LYS A 165 -0.41 -9.03 1.41
N HIS A 166 0.34 -8.11 2.02
CA HIS A 166 0.73 -6.85 1.41
C HIS A 166 -0.51 -6.06 0.95
N GLY A 167 -0.38 -5.16 0.02
CA GLY A 167 -1.51 -4.34 -0.39
C GLY A 167 -1.08 -3.13 -1.20
N PHE A 168 -1.27 -1.93 -0.65
CA PHE A 168 -1.00 -0.68 -1.35
C PHE A 168 -0.13 0.27 -0.52
N ALA A 169 0.47 1.23 -1.23
CA ALA A 169 1.20 2.34 -0.66
C ALA A 169 0.78 3.63 -1.40
N LEU A 170 0.08 4.52 -0.71
CA LEU A 170 -0.44 5.80 -1.22
C LEU A 170 0.47 6.93 -0.76
N ASN A 171 1.06 7.65 -1.69
CA ASN A 171 1.90 8.80 -1.39
C ASN A 171 1.04 9.99 -0.97
N LEU A 172 1.14 10.40 0.29
CA LEU A 172 0.45 11.57 0.85
C LEU A 172 1.39 12.77 0.94
N ASN A 173 2.21 12.80 2.00
CA ASN A 173 3.21 13.83 2.28
C ASN A 173 4.65 13.32 2.06
N SER A 174 4.82 12.26 1.29
CA SER A 174 6.09 11.57 1.09
C SER A 174 7.14 12.45 0.42
N ASP A 175 8.40 12.36 0.87
CA ASP A 175 9.54 12.86 0.10
C ASP A 175 9.79 11.95 -1.11
N LEU A 176 9.39 12.43 -2.28
CA LEU A 176 9.45 11.65 -3.52
C LEU A 176 10.87 11.55 -4.09
N SER A 177 11.86 12.29 -3.56
CA SER A 177 13.25 12.22 -4.00
C SER A 177 13.88 10.84 -3.76
N TYR A 178 13.37 10.08 -2.78
CA TYR A 178 13.81 8.72 -2.53
C TYR A 178 13.48 7.75 -3.68
N PHE A 179 12.51 8.07 -4.54
CA PHE A 179 12.23 7.28 -5.73
C PHE A 179 13.33 7.41 -6.80
N ASP A 180 14.17 8.46 -6.76
CA ASP A 180 15.31 8.64 -7.67
C ASP A 180 16.38 7.56 -7.45
N GLY A 181 16.40 6.92 -6.28
CA GLY A 181 17.28 5.81 -5.94
C GLY A 181 16.89 4.45 -6.55
N ILE A 182 15.79 4.38 -7.29
CA ILE A 182 15.27 3.13 -7.88
C ILE A 182 14.69 3.38 -9.27
N ILE A 183 14.46 2.30 -10.05
CA ILE A 183 13.60 2.34 -11.24
C ILE A 183 12.26 1.69 -10.84
N PRO A 184 11.23 2.48 -10.44
CA PRO A 184 10.00 1.93 -9.92
C PRO A 184 9.29 1.06 -10.96
N CYS A 185 9.02 -0.21 -10.65
CA CYS A 185 8.37 -1.17 -11.54
C CYS A 185 9.06 -1.33 -12.92
N GLY A 186 10.35 -0.98 -13.06
CA GLY A 186 11.04 -0.98 -14.35
C GLY A 186 10.52 0.04 -15.37
N ILE A 187 9.65 0.98 -14.94
CA ILE A 187 8.98 1.94 -15.82
C ILE A 187 9.80 3.25 -15.81
N ARG A 188 10.38 3.58 -16.96
CA ARG A 188 11.23 4.77 -17.12
C ARG A 188 10.51 5.99 -17.72
N ASP A 189 9.33 5.78 -18.31
CA ASP A 189 8.56 6.79 -19.04
C ASP A 189 7.38 7.36 -18.24
N LYS A 190 7.30 7.06 -16.96
CA LYS A 190 6.25 7.51 -16.05
C LYS A 190 6.83 8.07 -14.77
N GLY A 191 6.14 9.07 -14.20
CA GLY A 191 6.55 9.71 -12.96
C GLY A 191 5.97 9.03 -11.71
N VAL A 192 6.38 9.58 -10.55
CA VAL A 192 5.77 9.32 -9.24
C VAL A 192 5.32 10.66 -8.67
N THR A 193 4.18 10.67 -7.99
CA THR A 193 3.64 11.88 -7.34
C THR A 193 3.02 11.53 -5.99
N GLY A 194 2.62 12.56 -5.23
CA GLY A 194 1.91 12.43 -3.96
C GLY A 194 0.78 13.45 -3.88
N LEU A 195 -0.16 13.22 -2.96
CA LEU A 195 -1.35 14.06 -2.83
C LEU A 195 -0.99 15.50 -2.44
N ALA A 196 -0.04 15.69 -1.52
CA ALA A 196 0.45 17.02 -1.15
C ALA A 196 1.06 17.78 -2.35
N ALA A 197 1.78 17.07 -3.23
CA ALA A 197 2.36 17.68 -4.43
C ALA A 197 1.28 18.11 -5.43
N LEU A 198 0.17 17.37 -5.55
CA LEU A 198 -0.95 17.72 -6.42
C LEU A 198 -1.78 18.88 -5.89
N LEU A 199 -1.96 18.96 -4.57
CA LEU A 199 -2.74 20.02 -3.91
C LEU A 199 -1.91 21.26 -3.60
N GLY A 200 -0.59 21.18 -3.68
CA GLY A 200 0.33 22.29 -3.39
C GLY A 200 0.51 22.60 -1.89
N ALA A 201 0.04 21.73 -1.01
CA ALA A 201 0.12 21.86 0.44
C ALA A 201 0.12 20.49 1.14
N PRO A 202 0.72 20.35 2.34
CA PRO A 202 0.61 19.15 3.16
C PRO A 202 -0.86 18.80 3.43
N VAL A 203 -1.13 17.50 3.52
CA VAL A 203 -2.48 16.97 3.75
C VAL A 203 -2.63 16.38 5.14
N ASP A 204 -3.85 16.40 5.66
CA ASP A 204 -4.20 15.74 6.92
C ASP A 204 -4.34 14.22 6.67
N GLU A 205 -3.34 13.47 7.09
CA GLU A 205 -3.28 12.02 6.92
C GLU A 205 -4.40 11.30 7.68
N THR A 206 -4.82 11.85 8.85
CA THR A 206 -5.90 11.27 9.66
C THR A 206 -7.23 11.35 8.92
N GLU A 207 -7.53 12.50 8.30
CA GLU A 207 -8.75 12.68 7.52
C GLU A 207 -8.74 11.79 6.26
N ILE A 208 -7.59 11.67 5.58
CA ILE A 208 -7.48 10.78 4.42
C ILE A 208 -7.67 9.32 4.82
N MET A 209 -7.04 8.90 5.92
CA MET A 209 -7.20 7.55 6.46
C MET A 209 -8.67 7.25 6.79
N ARG A 210 -9.38 8.18 7.42
CA ARG A 210 -10.80 8.06 7.74
C ARG A 210 -11.65 7.84 6.48
N ARG A 211 -11.41 8.63 5.41
CA ARG A 211 -12.11 8.49 4.12
C ARG A 211 -11.79 7.17 3.45
N LEU A 212 -10.52 6.79 3.42
CA LEU A 212 -10.07 5.53 2.85
C LEU A 212 -10.72 4.33 3.54
N ILE A 213 -10.86 4.35 4.87
CA ILE A 213 -11.57 3.31 5.63
C ILE A 213 -13.03 3.20 5.18
N GLY A 214 -13.72 4.34 5.00
CA GLY A 214 -15.10 4.35 4.50
C GLY A 214 -15.21 3.73 3.12
N HIS A 215 -14.42 4.20 2.16
CA HIS A 215 -14.40 3.64 0.80
C HIS A 215 -13.97 2.17 0.76
N PHE A 216 -13.08 1.74 1.65
CA PHE A 216 -12.72 0.33 1.77
C PHE A 216 -13.92 -0.52 2.22
N GLY A 217 -14.68 -0.04 3.21
CA GLY A 217 -15.92 -0.67 3.65
C GLY A 217 -16.91 -0.82 2.50
N ASP A 218 -17.16 0.27 1.77
CA ASP A 218 -18.12 0.30 0.66
C ASP A 218 -17.70 -0.63 -0.49
N VAL A 219 -16.44 -0.54 -0.96
CA VAL A 219 -15.94 -1.31 -2.12
C VAL A 219 -15.85 -2.79 -1.81
N PHE A 220 -15.47 -3.14 -0.57
CA PHE A 220 -15.37 -4.52 -0.12
C PHE A 220 -16.66 -5.05 0.52
N GLU A 221 -17.73 -4.23 0.56
CA GLU A 221 -19.07 -4.57 1.07
C GLU A 221 -19.05 -5.09 2.51
N TYR A 222 -18.31 -4.41 3.40
CA TYR A 222 -18.38 -4.66 4.83
C TYR A 222 -19.54 -3.88 5.44
N ASP A 223 -20.32 -4.54 6.30
CA ASP A 223 -21.40 -3.91 7.05
C ASP A 223 -20.88 -3.00 8.18
N GLU A 224 -19.65 -3.27 8.65
CA GLU A 224 -19.02 -2.49 9.72
C GLU A 224 -17.49 -2.55 9.64
N MET A 225 -16.87 -1.39 9.86
CA MET A 225 -15.43 -1.21 9.99
C MET A 225 -15.09 -0.91 11.46
N LEU A 226 -14.49 -1.87 12.16
CA LEU A 226 -14.16 -1.77 13.59
C LEU A 226 -12.75 -1.21 13.78
N ILE A 227 -12.64 0.08 14.10
CA ILE A 227 -11.34 0.73 14.30
C ILE A 227 -10.75 0.28 15.63
N LYS A 228 -9.52 -0.22 15.59
CA LYS A 228 -8.73 -0.64 16.74
C LYS A 228 -7.36 0.03 16.71
N GLN A 229 -6.87 0.36 17.88
CA GLN A 229 -5.46 0.75 18.10
C GLN A 229 -4.82 -0.40 18.90
N PRO A 230 -4.32 -1.44 18.24
CA PRO A 230 -3.69 -2.53 18.96
C PRO A 230 -2.41 -2.02 19.63
N ALA A 231 -2.20 -2.41 20.89
CA ALA A 231 -0.87 -2.36 21.48
C ALA A 231 -0.03 -3.41 20.73
N ILE A 232 0.72 -2.97 19.72
CA ILE A 232 1.47 -3.85 18.81
C ILE A 232 2.46 -4.71 19.59
N TYR A 233 3.02 -4.17 20.66
CA TYR A 233 4.00 -4.83 21.52
C TYR A 233 3.43 -6.04 22.27
N ASP A 234 2.15 -6.04 22.66
CA ASP A 234 1.50 -7.18 23.34
C ASP A 234 1.29 -8.39 22.41
N GLN A 235 1.37 -8.19 21.08
CA GLN A 235 1.19 -9.24 20.09
C GLN A 235 2.51 -9.74 19.47
N LEU A 236 3.62 -9.02 19.69
CA LEU A 236 4.95 -9.45 19.27
C LEU A 236 5.58 -10.43 20.27
N ASP A 237 5.18 -10.39 21.55
CA ASP A 237 5.74 -11.20 22.64
C ASP A 237 4.99 -12.52 22.92
N GLY A 238 3.97 -12.86 22.16
CA GLY A 238 3.10 -14.04 22.33
C GLY A 238 3.49 -15.24 21.45
N GLY A 239 4.78 -15.59 21.37
CA GLY A 239 5.28 -16.76 20.64
C GLY A 239 6.24 -17.58 21.46
#